data_aabfce8177f0dd4870eae8b4c7fbab48
#
_entry.id   aabfce8177f0dd4870eae8b4c7fbab48
#
_cell.length_a   1.000
_cell.length_b   1.000
_cell.length_c   1.000
_cell.angle_alpha   90.00
_cell.angle_beta   90.00
_cell.angle_gamma   90.00
#
_symmetry.space_group_name_H-M   'P 1'
#
loop_
_entity.id
_entity.type
_entity.pdbx_description
1 polymer ?
#
loop_
_entity_poly.entity_id
_entity_poly.type
_entity_poly.pdbx_seq_one_letter_code
_entity_poly.pdbx_strand_id
1 'polypeptide(L)'
;MNKFDQHQGLKLTAKEPGDIQYEMLITEQHLSSPGTCHGGAISGMMDSVIGTTALSLAFTKANLVSTVEFKINYFKPVFEGDILIGTGTVEFEGKSLMVARGKIVKQGSGDLVAMAQGTFNIYPMAKRGFMDFGLDDDDEH
;
A
#
# COMPACT_ATOMS: atom_id res chain seq x y z
N MET A 1 11.78 -2.30 -2.33
CA MET A 1 10.77 -1.27 -2.69
C MET A 1 10.54 -1.30 -4.19
N ASN A 2 9.30 -1.30 -4.63
CA ASN A 2 9.03 -1.37 -6.06
C ASN A 2 9.24 -0.01 -6.73
N LYS A 3 9.21 0.00 -8.07
CA LYS A 3 9.48 1.22 -8.80
C LYS A 3 8.47 2.33 -8.54
N PHE A 4 7.22 1.96 -8.35
CA PHE A 4 6.18 2.94 -8.07
C PHE A 4 6.46 3.64 -6.74
N ASP A 5 6.81 2.88 -5.71
CA ASP A 5 7.08 3.44 -4.40
C ASP A 5 8.29 4.37 -4.45
N GLN A 6 9.34 3.98 -5.16
CA GLN A 6 10.51 4.82 -5.30
C GLN A 6 10.18 6.13 -6.01
N HIS A 7 9.36 6.04 -7.05
CA HIS A 7 9.00 7.22 -7.80
C HIS A 7 8.15 8.18 -6.97
N GLN A 8 7.29 7.65 -6.10
CA GLN A 8 6.48 8.46 -5.21
C GLN A 8 7.27 9.01 -4.04
N GLY A 9 8.44 8.46 -3.77
CA GLY A 9 9.22 8.87 -2.60
C GLY A 9 8.78 8.17 -1.33
N LEU A 10 8.14 7.02 -1.46
CA LEU A 10 7.71 6.23 -0.31
C LEU A 10 8.88 5.53 0.34
N LYS A 11 8.86 5.51 1.66
CA LYS A 11 9.91 4.89 2.44
C LYS A 11 9.29 3.97 3.47
N LEU A 12 9.66 2.70 3.42
CA LEU A 12 9.18 1.73 4.38
C LEU A 12 9.94 1.93 5.69
N THR A 13 9.23 2.28 6.76
CA THR A 13 9.88 2.63 8.02
C THR A 13 9.67 1.60 9.12
N ALA A 14 8.65 0.76 9.01
CA ALA A 14 8.44 -0.31 9.96
C ALA A 14 7.76 -1.47 9.23
N LYS A 15 8.19 -2.70 9.58
CA LYS A 15 7.67 -3.86 8.89
C LYS A 15 7.61 -5.08 9.80
N GLU A 16 6.39 -5.58 9.99
CA GLU A 16 6.14 -6.90 10.54
C GLU A 16 5.00 -7.47 9.73
N PRO A 17 4.91 -8.81 9.59
CA PRO A 17 3.82 -9.38 8.80
C PRO A 17 2.46 -8.89 9.29
N GLY A 18 1.71 -8.26 8.40
CA GLY A 18 0.39 -7.74 8.74
C GLY A 18 0.40 -6.36 9.37
N ASP A 19 1.59 -5.78 9.62
CA ASP A 19 1.73 -4.44 10.20
C ASP A 19 2.85 -3.71 9.47
N ILE A 20 2.47 -2.71 8.70
CA ILE A 20 3.43 -2.00 7.84
C ILE A 20 3.31 -0.51 8.08
N GLN A 21 4.42 0.19 8.00
CA GLN A 21 4.42 1.64 8.06
C GLN A 21 5.29 2.21 6.96
N TYR A 22 4.74 3.21 6.28
CA TYR A 22 5.45 3.96 5.26
C TYR A 22 5.49 5.43 5.63
N GLU A 23 6.47 6.12 5.09
CA GLU A 23 6.60 7.57 5.25
C GLU A 23 6.78 8.20 3.88
N MET A 24 6.18 9.37 3.66
CA MET A 24 6.33 10.07 2.40
C MET A 24 6.39 11.57 2.64
N LEU A 25 7.46 12.20 2.15
CA LEU A 25 7.57 13.65 2.16
C LEU A 25 6.87 14.18 0.92
N ILE A 26 5.99 15.14 1.10
CA ILE A 26 5.27 15.74 -0.01
C ILE A 26 6.13 16.81 -0.65
N THR A 27 6.46 16.60 -1.90
CA THR A 27 7.29 17.52 -2.67
C THR A 27 6.47 18.11 -3.80
N GLU A 28 7.09 19.01 -4.53
CA GLU A 28 6.49 19.68 -5.66
C GLU A 28 5.86 18.71 -6.66
N GLN A 29 6.48 17.55 -6.86
CA GLN A 29 5.98 16.59 -7.84
C GLN A 29 4.67 15.92 -7.44
N HIS A 30 4.28 16.04 -6.17
CA HIS A 30 3.03 15.47 -5.69
C HIS A 30 1.86 16.45 -5.79
N LEU A 31 2.13 17.69 -6.18
CA LEU A 31 1.11 18.73 -6.13
C LEU A 31 0.26 18.79 -7.37
N SER A 32 -0.99 19.22 -7.18
CA SER A 32 -1.81 19.65 -8.27
C SER A 32 -1.88 21.17 -8.17
N SER A 33 -2.39 21.83 -9.19
CA SER A 33 -2.63 23.26 -9.10
C SER A 33 -3.92 23.47 -8.32
N PRO A 34 -3.95 24.35 -7.32
CA PRO A 34 -3.00 25.40 -6.97
C PRO A 34 -2.12 25.11 -5.76
N GLY A 35 -1.62 23.96 -5.59
CA GLY A 35 -0.61 23.78 -4.55
C GLY A 35 -0.93 22.75 -3.48
N THR A 36 -2.08 22.10 -3.58
CA THR A 36 -2.37 21.00 -2.67
C THR A 36 -1.90 19.71 -3.32
N CYS A 37 -1.69 18.70 -2.49
CA CYS A 37 -1.26 17.39 -2.96
C CYS A 37 -2.34 16.75 -3.82
N HIS A 38 -1.90 16.15 -4.92
CA HIS A 38 -2.81 15.46 -5.83
C HIS A 38 -3.42 14.25 -5.11
N GLY A 39 -4.74 14.08 -5.24
CA GLY A 39 -5.41 12.93 -4.64
C GLY A 39 -4.84 11.61 -5.09
N GLY A 40 -4.33 11.55 -6.33
CA GLY A 40 -3.69 10.35 -6.85
C GLY A 40 -2.42 9.97 -6.08
N ALA A 41 -1.68 10.96 -5.57
CA ALA A 41 -0.49 10.67 -4.79
C ALA A 41 -0.87 10.03 -3.46
N ILE A 42 -1.93 10.51 -2.83
CA ILE A 42 -2.40 9.97 -1.56
C ILE A 42 -2.97 8.57 -1.75
N SER A 43 -3.78 8.35 -2.79
CA SER A 43 -4.33 7.03 -3.04
C SER A 43 -3.25 6.04 -3.44
N GLY A 44 -2.22 6.50 -4.16
CA GLY A 44 -1.08 5.65 -4.50
C GLY A 44 -0.30 5.22 -3.27
N MET A 45 -0.10 6.15 -2.34
CA MET A 45 0.53 5.81 -1.06
C MET A 45 -0.31 4.80 -0.31
N MET A 46 -1.63 5.03 -0.26
CA MET A 46 -2.51 4.13 0.48
C MET A 46 -2.54 2.74 -0.14
N ASP A 47 -2.52 2.66 -1.47
CA ASP A 47 -2.49 1.38 -2.15
C ASP A 47 -1.22 0.60 -1.77
N SER A 48 -0.08 1.28 -1.73
CA SER A 48 1.16 0.64 -1.29
C SER A 48 1.10 0.22 0.16
N VAL A 49 0.50 1.04 1.02
CA VAL A 49 0.38 0.73 2.44
C VAL A 49 -0.42 -0.54 2.66
N ILE A 50 -1.65 -0.59 2.17
CA ILE A 50 -2.50 -1.75 2.45
C ILE A 50 -2.12 -2.96 1.62
N GLY A 51 -1.61 -2.75 0.40
CA GLY A 51 -1.17 -3.86 -0.44
C GLY A 51 0.04 -4.57 0.16
N THR A 52 1.02 -3.81 0.63
CA THR A 52 2.19 -4.38 1.27
C THR A 52 1.80 -5.04 2.60
N THR A 53 0.85 -4.44 3.32
CA THR A 53 0.36 -5.02 4.57
C THR A 53 -0.22 -6.42 4.32
N ALA A 54 -1.10 -6.53 3.33
CA ALA A 54 -1.72 -7.81 3.02
C ALA A 54 -0.69 -8.81 2.51
N LEU A 55 0.19 -8.37 1.61
CA LEU A 55 1.20 -9.24 1.04
C LEU A 55 2.16 -9.75 2.09
N SER A 56 2.56 -8.89 3.03
CA SER A 56 3.54 -9.29 4.04
C SER A 56 3.04 -10.44 4.89
N LEU A 57 1.74 -10.46 5.17
CA LEU A 57 1.18 -11.56 5.95
C LEU A 57 0.97 -12.79 5.08
N ALA A 58 0.44 -12.62 3.87
CA ALA A 58 0.22 -13.74 2.96
C ALA A 58 1.52 -14.44 2.62
N PHE A 59 2.58 -13.68 2.46
CA PHE A 59 3.87 -14.22 2.09
C PHE A 59 4.45 -15.14 3.15
N THR A 60 4.07 -14.99 4.42
CA THR A 60 4.54 -15.89 5.47
C THR A 60 4.04 -17.31 5.25
N LYS A 61 3.01 -17.47 4.43
CA LYS A 61 2.44 -18.78 4.12
C LYS A 61 2.65 -19.13 2.66
N ALA A 62 3.64 -18.51 2.02
CA ALA A 62 3.96 -18.70 0.61
C ALA A 62 2.79 -18.38 -0.30
N ASN A 63 2.03 -17.34 0.05
CA ASN A 63 0.91 -16.86 -0.75
C ASN A 63 1.19 -15.46 -1.27
N LEU A 64 0.51 -15.13 -2.36
CA LEU A 64 0.50 -13.79 -2.93
C LEU A 64 -0.92 -13.26 -2.84
N VAL A 65 -1.09 -11.97 -3.11
CA VAL A 65 -2.41 -11.34 -3.08
C VAL A 65 -2.63 -10.50 -4.33
N SER A 66 -3.89 -10.33 -4.68
CA SER A 66 -4.28 -9.37 -5.71
C SER A 66 -5.47 -8.60 -5.18
N THR A 67 -5.53 -7.31 -5.53
CA THR A 67 -6.58 -6.44 -5.03
C THR A 67 -7.91 -6.75 -5.69
N VAL A 68 -8.94 -6.97 -4.87
CA VAL A 68 -10.29 -7.17 -5.37
C VAL A 68 -11.02 -5.82 -5.38
N GLU A 69 -10.91 -5.08 -4.30
CA GLU A 69 -11.50 -3.75 -4.23
C GLU A 69 -10.77 -2.93 -3.19
N PHE A 70 -10.95 -1.62 -3.29
CA PHE A 70 -10.18 -0.68 -2.49
C PHE A 70 -11.04 0.56 -2.33
N LYS A 71 -11.33 0.93 -1.08
CA LYS A 71 -12.12 2.10 -0.79
C LYS A 71 -11.31 3.06 0.08
N ILE A 72 -11.29 4.34 -0.32
CA ILE A 72 -10.53 5.35 0.42
C ILE A 72 -11.41 6.55 0.68
N ASN A 73 -11.26 7.14 1.88
CA ASN A 73 -11.91 8.38 2.26
C ASN A 73 -10.83 9.41 2.57
N TYR A 74 -11.02 10.61 2.08
CA TYR A 74 -10.08 11.72 2.29
C TYR A 74 -10.69 12.71 3.28
N PHE A 75 -9.87 13.18 4.22
CA PHE A 75 -10.38 14.04 5.28
C PHE A 75 -9.73 15.41 5.32
N LYS A 76 -8.45 15.51 5.04
CA LYS A 76 -7.74 16.78 5.14
C LYS A 76 -6.82 17.00 3.96
N PRO A 77 -6.68 18.27 3.53
CA PRO A 77 -5.76 18.56 2.43
C PRO A 77 -4.32 18.44 2.90
N VAL A 78 -3.44 18.17 1.95
CA VAL A 78 -2.02 17.97 2.20
C VAL A 78 -1.26 18.95 1.33
N PHE A 79 -0.19 19.51 1.88
CA PHE A 79 0.57 20.57 1.23
C PHE A 79 2.04 20.19 1.12
N GLU A 80 2.74 20.90 0.26
CA GLU A 80 4.17 20.70 0.10
C GLU A 80 4.87 20.86 1.45
N GLY A 81 5.78 19.95 1.75
CA GLY A 81 6.50 19.97 3.01
C GLY A 81 5.89 19.09 4.08
N ASP A 82 4.64 18.70 3.93
CA ASP A 82 4.04 17.77 4.88
C ASP A 82 4.73 16.42 4.77
N ILE A 83 4.88 15.76 5.92
CA ILE A 83 5.39 14.40 5.96
C ILE A 83 4.22 13.51 6.37
N LEU A 84 3.93 12.53 5.55
CA LEU A 84 2.79 11.63 5.78
C LEU A 84 3.29 10.31 6.33
N ILE A 85 2.57 9.80 7.32
CA ILE A 85 2.84 8.49 7.90
C ILE A 85 1.64 7.61 7.58
N GLY A 86 1.89 6.54 6.83
CA GLY A 86 0.84 5.60 6.49
C GLY A 86 1.05 4.29 7.22
N THR A 87 0.01 3.81 7.90
CA THR A 87 0.08 2.54 8.62
C THR A 87 -0.99 1.61 8.12
N GLY A 88 -0.67 0.33 7.98
CA GLY A 88 -1.60 -0.67 7.54
C GLY A 88 -1.65 -1.84 8.50
N THR A 89 -2.83 -2.41 8.64
CA THR A 89 -3.08 -3.54 9.54
C THR A 89 -4.03 -4.51 8.86
N VAL A 90 -3.77 -5.81 9.02
CA VAL A 90 -4.71 -6.82 8.52
C VAL A 90 -5.88 -6.92 9.49
N GLU A 91 -7.09 -6.75 8.98
CA GLU A 91 -8.31 -6.85 9.77
C GLU A 91 -8.89 -8.24 9.78
N PHE A 92 -8.71 -8.96 8.70
CA PHE A 92 -9.28 -10.29 8.54
C PHE A 92 -8.41 -11.11 7.61
N GLU A 93 -8.07 -12.31 8.03
CA GLU A 93 -7.32 -13.24 7.20
C GLU A 93 -8.13 -14.51 7.04
N GLY A 94 -8.68 -14.72 5.84
CA GLY A 94 -9.41 -15.94 5.53
C GLY A 94 -8.57 -16.87 4.70
N LYS A 95 -9.18 -17.90 4.15
CA LYS A 95 -8.48 -18.85 3.30
C LYS A 95 -8.18 -18.27 1.93
N SER A 96 -9.14 -17.59 1.35
CA SER A 96 -8.98 -17.05 0.00
C SER A 96 -9.11 -15.53 -0.05
N LEU A 97 -9.54 -14.90 1.04
CA LEU A 97 -9.70 -13.45 1.10
C LEU A 97 -9.03 -12.88 2.33
N MET A 98 -8.53 -11.68 2.18
CA MET A 98 -7.90 -10.94 3.28
C MET A 98 -8.40 -9.51 3.20
N VAL A 99 -8.65 -8.90 4.36
CA VAL A 99 -9.05 -7.49 4.41
C VAL A 99 -7.98 -6.75 5.20
N ALA A 100 -7.47 -5.68 4.61
CA ALA A 100 -6.49 -4.83 5.28
C ALA A 100 -7.02 -3.42 5.34
N ARG A 101 -6.64 -2.72 6.39
CA ARG A 101 -7.04 -1.34 6.62
C ARG A 101 -5.81 -0.48 6.73
N GLY A 102 -5.91 0.76 6.27
CA GLY A 102 -4.82 1.70 6.36
C GLY A 102 -5.29 3.07 6.75
N LYS A 103 -4.38 3.87 7.29
CA LYS A 103 -4.64 5.26 7.52
C LYS A 103 -3.37 6.05 7.27
N ILE A 104 -3.55 7.30 6.87
CA ILE A 104 -2.45 8.23 6.64
C ILE A 104 -2.69 9.44 7.54
N VAL A 105 -1.66 9.81 8.31
CA VAL A 105 -1.72 10.98 9.17
C VAL A 105 -0.55 11.88 8.85
N LYS A 106 -0.62 13.14 9.25
CA LYS A 106 0.51 14.07 9.12
C LYS A 106 1.43 13.91 10.31
N GLN A 107 2.71 13.80 10.05
CA GLN A 107 3.69 13.76 11.11
C GLN A 107 3.66 15.10 11.85
N GLY A 108 3.80 15.05 13.14
CA GLY A 108 3.78 16.23 13.96
C GLY A 108 2.41 16.53 14.51
N SER A 109 1.47 16.90 13.67
CA SER A 109 0.13 17.26 14.14
C SER A 109 -0.71 16.03 14.44
N GLY A 110 -0.46 14.93 13.72
CA GLY A 110 -1.28 13.73 13.86
C GLY A 110 -2.60 13.85 13.12
N ASP A 111 -2.80 14.90 12.34
CA ASP A 111 -4.06 15.09 11.60
C ASP A 111 -4.31 13.92 10.66
N LEU A 112 -5.52 13.39 10.71
CA LEU A 112 -5.90 12.28 9.83
C LEU A 112 -6.16 12.80 8.42
N VAL A 113 -5.40 12.28 7.47
CA VAL A 113 -5.49 12.68 6.07
C VAL A 113 -6.45 11.76 5.31
N ALA A 114 -6.32 10.47 5.50
CA ALA A 114 -7.13 9.50 4.74
C ALA A 114 -7.21 8.18 5.48
N MET A 115 -8.28 7.44 5.20
CA MET A 115 -8.44 6.06 5.68
C MET A 115 -8.88 5.22 4.51
N ALA A 116 -8.52 3.94 4.54
CA ALA A 116 -8.90 3.03 3.48
C ALA A 116 -9.08 1.62 4.00
N GLN A 117 -9.83 0.85 3.24
CA GLN A 117 -9.98 -0.58 3.48
C GLN A 117 -9.95 -1.26 2.13
N GLY A 118 -9.19 -2.35 2.04
CA GLY A 118 -9.08 -3.10 0.80
C GLY A 118 -9.32 -4.57 1.04
N THR A 119 -9.87 -5.22 0.03
CA THR A 119 -10.10 -6.66 0.03
C THR A 119 -9.16 -7.27 -1.00
N PHE A 120 -8.48 -8.34 -0.59
CA PHE A 120 -7.48 -8.99 -1.42
C PHE A 120 -7.80 -10.46 -1.58
N ASN A 121 -7.55 -10.94 -2.78
CA ASN A 121 -7.66 -12.36 -3.06
C ASN A 121 -6.31 -13.01 -2.77
N ILE A 122 -6.33 -14.13 -2.06
CA ILE A 122 -5.10 -14.84 -1.69
C ILE A 122 -4.95 -16.04 -2.60
N TYR A 123 -3.74 -16.26 -3.13
CA TYR A 123 -3.50 -17.42 -3.97
C TYR A 123 -2.06 -17.93 -3.74
N PRO A 124 -1.83 -19.23 -3.93
CA PRO A 124 -0.51 -19.80 -3.67
C PRO A 124 0.55 -19.29 -4.64
N MET A 125 1.71 -18.99 -4.13
CA MET A 125 2.82 -18.54 -4.95
C MET A 125 3.22 -19.58 -5.99
N ALA A 126 3.27 -20.83 -5.61
CA ALA A 126 3.67 -21.90 -6.51
C ALA A 126 2.72 -22.07 -7.67
N LYS A 127 1.46 -21.70 -7.48
CA LYS A 127 0.48 -21.83 -8.53
C LYS A 127 0.75 -20.85 -9.66
N ARG A 128 1.50 -19.84 -9.42
CA ARG A 128 1.71 -18.84 -10.42
C ARG A 128 3.16 -18.54 -10.70
N GLY A 129 3.91 -18.27 -9.68
CA GLY A 129 5.22 -17.74 -9.86
C GLY A 129 6.18 -18.68 -10.49
N PHE A 130 6.41 -19.78 -9.87
CA PHE A 130 7.50 -20.61 -10.27
C PHE A 130 7.15 -21.57 -11.36
N MET A 131 5.90 -21.89 -11.48
CA MET A 131 5.51 -22.75 -12.55
C MET A 131 5.57 -22.03 -13.86
N ASP A 132 5.42 -20.73 -13.84
CA ASP A 132 5.40 -20.00 -15.07
C ASP A 132 6.75 -19.59 -15.54
N PHE A 133 7.64 -19.19 -14.69
CA PHE A 133 8.89 -18.78 -15.25
C PHE A 133 10.06 -19.47 -14.75
N GLY A 134 9.98 -20.05 -13.71
CA GLY A 134 11.12 -20.79 -13.35
C GLY A 134 11.32 -21.87 -14.29
N LEU A 135 10.39 -22.25 -14.91
CA LEU A 135 10.41 -23.38 -15.65
C LEU A 135 10.04 -23.21 -17.00
N ASP A 136 9.73 -22.23 -17.29
CA ASP A 136 9.34 -22.10 -18.55
C ASP A 136 9.22 -20.82 -18.85
N ASP A 137 9.10 -20.46 -18.66
CA ASP A 137 8.92 -19.56 -18.66
C ASP A 137 8.32 -18.87 -18.62
N ASP A 138 8.03 -18.21 -18.99
CA ASP A 138 7.43 -17.55 -18.83
C ASP A 138 6.67 -16.97 -18.80
N ASP A 139 6.15 -16.57 -18.98
CA ASP A 139 5.48 -16.04 -18.81
C ASP A 139 4.63 -15.65 -18.40
N GLU A 140 4.04 -15.58 -18.37
CA GLU A 140 3.20 -15.18 -18.12
C GLU A 140 2.90 -14.50 -17.21
N HIS A 141 2.97 -13.81 -17.06
CA HIS A 141 2.67 -13.18 -16.19
C HIS A 141 2.66 -12.21 -16.32
#